data_86e0cafcfaab73f811ab7bd09565dbc1
#
_entry.id   86e0cafcfaab73f811ab7bd09565dbc1
#
_cell.length_a   1.000
_cell.length_b   1.000
_cell.length_c   1.000
_cell.angle_alpha   90.00
_cell.angle_beta   90.00
_cell.angle_gamma   90.00
#
_symmetry.space_group_name_H-M   'P 1'
#
loop_
_entity.id
_entity.type
_entity.pdbx_description
1 polymer ?
#
loop_
_entity_poly.entity_id
_entity_poly.type
_entity_poly.pdbx_seq_one_letter_code
_entity_poly.pdbx_strand_id
1 'polypeptide(L)'
;MRIMMIQPNYHAGGAEIAGNWPPSWVAYIGGALRTAGFNNLRFVDAMTEDLPNEQLRLILRHNRPDVVMATAITPMIYKAQETLQIAREEVPNARLILGGIHPTFMYGQVLTEAPWIDYIVRGEGEEIIVELMQSIEAGTDRRDRANIKGIAYLEDGKVVATPARDPIADLDKLTPDWSLYDWKRYIYVPLNVRVAVPNFARGCPFTCRFCSQWKFWRRYRSRSPQKFVDEIETLVREHQIGFFILADEEPTINRKKFTALCEELVRRKLPVYWGINTRVTDILRDEAQLPLWRAAGLVHISLGTEAAAQMNLDRFRKQTTIEQNKRAIELIKKHGMVAEAQFIMGMENETPETIEETYRYVLDWKPDMANWNMYTPWPFAELFEELGDKVEVRDYAKYNFVTPIMKPELMDREDVLKGVLRNYARFYMRKAFLEYPFIKDPFKRRYMLGCLRAFMKTTVTRRFYDLGRIHMRGAQLEIDLGFDESRVLTPEQIAAMKQRKEMNADTTFGGAAPGIDPEEIKIQAENPLNLPLEVAVNENAHAATPAKPAS
;
A
#
# COMPACT_ATOMS: atom_id res chain seq x y z
N MET A 1 -4.66 13.40 -28.18
CA MET A 1 -4.64 13.97 -26.82
C MET A 1 -3.32 13.61 -26.14
N ARG A 2 -2.62 14.57 -25.50
CA ARG A 2 -1.36 14.37 -24.75
C ARG A 2 -1.70 14.14 -23.29
N ILE A 3 -1.30 13.00 -22.73
CA ILE A 3 -1.63 12.60 -21.38
C ILE A 3 -0.33 12.48 -20.57
N MET A 4 -0.26 13.18 -19.46
CA MET A 4 0.87 13.13 -18.54
C MET A 4 0.46 12.52 -17.21
N MET A 5 1.14 11.45 -16.83
CA MET A 5 1.02 10.80 -15.52
C MET A 5 2.17 11.26 -14.64
N ILE A 6 1.88 11.71 -13.42
CA ILE A 6 2.90 12.24 -12.51
C ILE A 6 2.82 11.48 -11.19
N GLN A 7 3.94 10.87 -10.77
CA GLN A 7 4.11 10.40 -9.41
C GLN A 7 4.55 11.59 -8.56
N PRO A 8 3.76 12.02 -7.57
CA PRO A 8 4.10 13.18 -6.74
C PRO A 8 5.38 13.00 -5.94
N ASN A 9 6.14 14.08 -5.73
CA ASN A 9 7.38 14.08 -4.98
C ASN A 9 7.11 14.00 -3.46
N TYR A 10 6.91 12.78 -2.97
CA TYR A 10 6.73 12.49 -1.55
C TYR A 10 7.67 11.37 -1.12
N HIS A 11 8.40 11.60 -0.03
CA HIS A 11 9.33 10.63 0.55
C HIS A 11 8.86 10.21 1.95
N ALA A 12 8.54 8.93 2.10
CA ALA A 12 8.11 8.35 3.37
C ALA A 12 9.29 8.01 4.30
N GLY A 13 10.50 7.96 3.76
CA GLY A 13 11.70 7.57 4.47
C GLY A 13 11.89 6.06 4.56
N GLY A 14 10.99 5.32 5.17
CA GLY A 14 11.16 3.89 5.43
C GLY A 14 11.12 2.99 4.18
N ALA A 15 10.17 3.21 3.28
CA ALA A 15 9.98 2.38 2.09
C ALA A 15 11.13 2.44 1.08
N GLU A 16 11.92 3.54 1.10
CA GLU A 16 12.99 3.82 0.14
C GLU A 16 14.32 3.17 0.51
N ILE A 17 14.44 2.55 1.69
CA ILE A 17 15.69 1.92 2.15
C ILE A 17 16.14 0.83 1.18
N ALA A 18 15.21 0.04 0.66
CA ALA A 18 15.52 -1.05 -0.26
C ALA A 18 15.76 -0.59 -1.72
N GLY A 19 15.49 0.67 -2.03
CA GLY A 19 15.64 1.26 -3.37
C GLY A 19 14.40 2.03 -3.82
N ASN A 20 14.43 2.50 -5.06
CA ASN A 20 13.30 3.16 -5.69
C ASN A 20 12.39 2.12 -6.34
N TRP A 21 11.10 2.20 -6.05
CA TRP A 21 10.08 1.29 -6.53
C TRP A 21 9.27 1.93 -7.66
N PRO A 22 9.12 1.26 -8.83
CA PRO A 22 8.28 1.79 -9.89
C PRO A 22 6.81 1.81 -9.44
N PRO A 23 6.10 2.94 -9.58
CA PRO A 23 4.71 3.05 -9.16
C PRO A 23 3.80 2.26 -10.11
N SER A 24 3.34 1.08 -9.71
CA SER A 24 2.58 0.11 -10.53
C SER A 24 1.38 0.72 -11.27
N TRP A 25 0.70 1.71 -10.66
CA TRP A 25 -0.48 2.34 -11.25
C TRP A 25 -0.22 2.90 -12.66
N VAL A 26 1.00 3.37 -12.93
CA VAL A 26 1.39 3.93 -14.22
C VAL A 26 1.34 2.87 -15.32
N ALA A 27 1.85 1.66 -15.03
CA ALA A 27 1.81 0.56 -16.01
C ALA A 27 0.37 0.15 -16.33
N TYR A 28 -0.47 -0.03 -15.31
CA TYR A 28 -1.84 -0.53 -15.51
C TYR A 28 -2.76 0.51 -16.13
N ILE A 29 -2.71 1.77 -15.68
CA ILE A 29 -3.45 2.88 -16.29
C ILE A 29 -2.93 3.17 -17.69
N GLY A 30 -1.61 3.22 -17.86
CA GLY A 30 -0.99 3.43 -19.19
C GLY A 30 -1.36 2.34 -20.18
N GLY A 31 -1.35 1.09 -19.76
CA GLY A 31 -1.75 -0.05 -20.58
C GLY A 31 -3.22 -0.02 -20.99
N ALA A 32 -4.13 0.32 -20.06
CA ALA A 32 -5.55 0.50 -20.36
C ALA A 32 -5.77 1.63 -21.39
N LEU A 33 -5.10 2.76 -21.20
CA LEU A 33 -5.15 3.90 -22.13
C LEU A 33 -4.61 3.53 -23.52
N ARG A 34 -3.48 2.84 -23.58
CA ARG A 34 -2.87 2.41 -24.84
C ARG A 34 -3.74 1.42 -25.58
N THR A 35 -4.36 0.47 -24.87
CA THR A 35 -5.33 -0.47 -25.44
C THR A 35 -6.56 0.24 -26.00
N ALA A 36 -6.96 1.36 -25.39
CA ALA A 36 -8.05 2.21 -25.87
C ALA A 36 -7.66 3.20 -27.01
N GLY A 37 -6.40 3.16 -27.47
CA GLY A 37 -5.92 4.00 -28.59
C GLY A 37 -5.21 5.29 -28.18
N PHE A 38 -5.07 5.60 -26.91
CA PHE A 38 -4.36 6.78 -26.43
C PHE A 38 -2.84 6.51 -26.38
N ASN A 39 -2.12 6.93 -27.43
CA ASN A 39 -0.71 6.58 -27.60
C ASN A 39 0.27 7.67 -27.13
N ASN A 40 -0.18 8.91 -26.95
CA ASN A 40 0.69 10.01 -26.51
C ASN A 40 0.71 10.11 -24.97
N LEU A 41 1.35 9.12 -24.35
CA LEU A 41 1.47 8.98 -22.90
C LEU A 41 2.88 9.38 -22.46
N ARG A 42 2.98 10.14 -21.41
CA ARG A 42 4.24 10.48 -20.73
C ARG A 42 4.13 10.25 -19.24
N PHE A 43 5.15 9.62 -18.68
CA PHE A 43 5.31 9.47 -17.25
C PHE A 43 6.41 10.38 -16.72
N VAL A 44 6.16 11.03 -15.58
CA VAL A 44 7.11 11.84 -14.80
C VAL A 44 7.12 11.30 -13.38
N ASP A 45 8.23 10.70 -12.98
CA ASP A 45 8.42 10.24 -11.60
C ASP A 45 9.13 11.32 -10.78
N ALA A 46 8.35 12.27 -10.26
CA ALA A 46 8.91 13.36 -9.48
C ALA A 46 9.47 12.88 -8.13
N MET A 47 9.00 11.73 -7.61
CA MET A 47 9.51 11.14 -6.37
C MET A 47 10.92 10.56 -6.57
N THR A 48 11.10 9.68 -7.56
CA THR A 48 12.39 9.03 -7.82
C THR A 48 13.45 10.01 -8.30
N GLU A 49 13.04 11.07 -9.00
CA GLU A 49 13.92 12.13 -9.47
C GLU A 49 14.19 13.21 -8.42
N ASP A 50 13.51 13.18 -7.28
CA ASP A 50 13.48 14.28 -6.29
C ASP A 50 13.25 15.65 -6.98
N LEU A 51 12.27 15.66 -7.90
CA LEU A 51 12.07 16.75 -8.86
C LEU A 51 11.53 17.99 -8.15
N PRO A 52 12.28 19.12 -8.19
CA PRO A 52 11.79 20.38 -7.63
C PRO A 52 10.57 20.91 -8.39
N ASN A 53 9.69 21.64 -7.71
CA ASN A 53 8.49 22.24 -8.30
C ASN A 53 8.80 23.10 -9.55
N GLU A 54 9.91 23.85 -9.55
CA GLU A 54 10.30 24.69 -10.70
C GLU A 54 10.63 23.85 -11.95
N GLN A 55 11.26 22.68 -11.77
CA GLN A 55 11.50 21.78 -12.90
C GLN A 55 10.20 21.15 -13.40
N LEU A 56 9.28 20.80 -12.48
CA LEU A 56 7.96 20.31 -12.85
C LEU A 56 7.20 21.36 -13.68
N ARG A 57 7.25 22.65 -13.32
CA ARG A 57 6.68 23.75 -14.08
C ARG A 57 7.23 23.81 -15.52
N LEU A 58 8.56 23.71 -15.66
CA LEU A 58 9.21 23.69 -16.99
C LEU A 58 8.78 22.49 -17.84
N ILE A 59 8.66 21.31 -17.24
CA ILE A 59 8.19 20.09 -17.90
C ILE A 59 6.75 20.28 -18.41
N LEU A 60 5.86 20.84 -17.59
CA LEU A 60 4.47 21.10 -17.96
C LEU A 60 4.35 22.13 -19.09
N ARG A 61 5.06 23.26 -18.99
CA ARG A 61 5.09 24.30 -20.04
C ARG A 61 5.60 23.77 -21.38
N HIS A 62 6.65 22.94 -21.33
CA HIS A 62 7.25 22.38 -22.55
C HIS A 62 6.33 21.36 -23.23
N ASN A 63 5.74 20.46 -22.44
CA ASN A 63 4.94 19.35 -22.98
C ASN A 63 3.50 19.73 -23.28
N ARG A 64 2.96 20.73 -22.60
CA ARG A 64 1.57 21.23 -22.75
C ARG A 64 0.56 20.07 -22.80
N PRO A 65 0.48 19.22 -21.75
CA PRO A 65 -0.46 18.11 -21.72
C PRO A 65 -1.91 18.61 -21.78
N ASP A 66 -2.77 17.83 -22.43
CA ASP A 66 -4.21 18.05 -22.45
C ASP A 66 -4.89 17.45 -21.20
N VAL A 67 -4.23 16.44 -20.59
CA VAL A 67 -4.64 15.80 -19.34
C VAL A 67 -3.43 15.57 -18.46
N VAL A 68 -3.55 15.87 -17.17
CA VAL A 68 -2.57 15.56 -16.12
C VAL A 68 -3.21 14.67 -15.07
N MET A 69 -2.58 13.54 -14.80
CA MET A 69 -3.03 12.56 -13.81
C MET A 69 -2.02 12.39 -12.68
N ALA A 70 -2.50 12.27 -11.47
CA ALA A 70 -1.71 11.91 -10.30
C ALA A 70 -2.42 10.86 -9.46
N THR A 71 -1.70 10.26 -8.51
CA THR A 71 -2.25 9.33 -7.52
C THR A 71 -1.86 9.76 -6.12
N ALA A 72 -2.64 9.34 -5.11
CA ALA A 72 -2.27 9.52 -3.73
C ALA A 72 -2.70 8.36 -2.82
N ILE A 73 -1.74 7.89 -2.02
CA ILE A 73 -2.01 7.30 -0.71
C ILE A 73 -2.10 8.44 0.32
N THR A 74 -2.57 8.16 1.52
CA THR A 74 -2.83 9.21 2.52
C THR A 74 -1.64 10.17 2.75
N PRO A 75 -0.40 9.69 2.99
CA PRO A 75 0.71 10.61 3.24
C PRO A 75 1.14 11.44 2.03
N MET A 76 0.73 11.06 0.83
CA MET A 76 1.07 11.76 -0.42
C MET A 76 0.05 12.83 -0.82
N ILE A 77 -1.10 12.92 -0.14
CA ILE A 77 -2.24 13.69 -0.65
C ILE A 77 -1.90 15.16 -0.89
N TYR A 78 -1.21 15.81 0.04
CA TYR A 78 -0.85 17.23 -0.11
C TYR A 78 0.13 17.45 -1.28
N LYS A 79 1.05 16.52 -1.50
CA LYS A 79 1.98 16.59 -2.64
C LYS A 79 1.27 16.34 -3.98
N ALA A 80 0.25 15.49 -3.98
CA ALA A 80 -0.57 15.29 -5.17
C ALA A 80 -1.44 16.52 -5.48
N GLN A 81 -2.04 17.14 -4.46
CA GLN A 81 -2.78 18.40 -4.59
C GLN A 81 -1.87 19.52 -5.11
N GLU A 82 -0.68 19.70 -4.53
CA GLU A 82 0.33 20.68 -4.97
C GLU A 82 0.75 20.44 -6.42
N THR A 83 1.04 19.18 -6.79
CA THR A 83 1.40 18.79 -8.17
C THR A 83 0.33 19.20 -9.17
N LEU A 84 -0.94 18.94 -8.86
CA LEU A 84 -2.06 19.30 -9.71
C LEU A 84 -2.36 20.80 -9.69
N GLN A 85 -2.09 21.51 -8.59
CA GLN A 85 -2.16 22.97 -8.53
C GLN A 85 -1.15 23.60 -9.49
N ILE A 86 0.10 23.14 -9.45
CA ILE A 86 1.15 23.58 -10.38
C ILE A 86 0.70 23.30 -11.84
N ALA A 87 0.09 22.13 -12.08
CA ALA A 87 -0.43 21.83 -13.42
C ALA A 87 -1.56 22.80 -13.84
N ARG A 88 -2.45 23.19 -12.93
CA ARG A 88 -3.50 24.19 -13.21
C ARG A 88 -2.91 25.55 -13.58
N GLU A 89 -1.85 25.97 -12.89
CA GLU A 89 -1.16 27.23 -13.15
C GLU A 89 -0.45 27.24 -14.52
N GLU A 90 0.23 26.14 -14.86
CA GLU A 90 1.08 26.07 -16.06
C GLU A 90 0.33 25.64 -17.34
N VAL A 91 -0.72 24.85 -17.18
CA VAL A 91 -1.54 24.33 -18.30
C VAL A 91 -3.03 24.46 -17.96
N PRO A 92 -3.56 25.68 -17.89
CA PRO A 92 -4.89 25.96 -17.32
C PRO A 92 -6.04 25.25 -18.02
N ASN A 93 -5.87 24.87 -19.29
CA ASN A 93 -6.89 24.17 -20.08
C ASN A 93 -6.84 22.65 -19.92
N ALA A 94 -5.80 22.09 -19.28
CA ALA A 94 -5.70 20.66 -19.08
C ALA A 94 -6.77 20.15 -18.11
N ARG A 95 -7.23 18.92 -18.32
CA ARG A 95 -8.04 18.21 -17.33
C ARG A 95 -7.13 17.60 -16.27
N LEU A 96 -7.43 17.89 -15.00
CA LEU A 96 -6.66 17.43 -13.84
C LEU A 96 -7.39 16.32 -13.13
N ILE A 97 -6.75 15.16 -13.02
CA ILE A 97 -7.35 13.93 -12.52
C ILE A 97 -6.51 13.38 -11.37
N LEU A 98 -7.17 13.05 -10.25
CA LEU A 98 -6.55 12.43 -9.10
C LEU A 98 -7.19 11.07 -8.83
N GLY A 99 -6.35 10.04 -8.65
CA GLY A 99 -6.78 8.71 -8.23
C GLY A 99 -6.06 8.22 -6.97
N GLY A 100 -6.26 6.97 -6.62
CA GLY A 100 -5.63 6.31 -5.49
C GLY A 100 -6.55 6.12 -4.29
N ILE A 101 -6.03 5.46 -3.24
CA ILE A 101 -6.86 5.04 -2.12
C ILE A 101 -7.39 6.22 -1.29
N HIS A 102 -6.54 7.22 -1.01
CA HIS A 102 -6.97 8.37 -0.20
C HIS A 102 -8.09 9.17 -0.87
N PRO A 103 -7.94 9.65 -2.13
CA PRO A 103 -9.02 10.39 -2.79
C PRO A 103 -10.25 9.51 -3.07
N THR A 104 -10.12 8.20 -3.17
CA THR A 104 -11.28 7.29 -3.29
C THR A 104 -12.22 7.41 -2.09
N PHE A 105 -11.68 7.43 -0.88
CA PHE A 105 -12.49 7.49 0.34
C PHE A 105 -12.76 8.91 0.82
N MET A 106 -11.82 9.84 0.59
CA MET A 106 -11.85 11.21 1.10
C MET A 106 -12.14 12.25 0.00
N TYR A 107 -12.79 11.83 -1.10
CA TYR A 107 -13.03 12.67 -2.27
C TYR A 107 -13.69 14.02 -1.95
N GLY A 108 -14.59 14.05 -1.00
CA GLY A 108 -15.27 15.29 -0.62
C GLY A 108 -14.34 16.29 0.05
N GLN A 109 -13.50 15.83 1.00
CA GLN A 109 -12.47 16.66 1.60
C GLN A 109 -11.48 17.14 0.53
N VAL A 110 -10.97 16.22 -0.28
CA VAL A 110 -9.96 16.51 -1.30
C VAL A 110 -10.47 17.55 -2.31
N LEU A 111 -11.69 17.42 -2.82
CA LEU A 111 -12.26 18.40 -3.76
C LEU A 111 -12.55 19.76 -3.12
N THR A 112 -12.87 19.77 -1.83
CA THR A 112 -13.06 21.02 -1.09
C THR A 112 -11.74 21.76 -0.87
N GLU A 113 -10.69 21.03 -0.52
CA GLU A 113 -9.34 21.58 -0.28
C GLU A 113 -8.61 21.95 -1.58
N ALA A 114 -8.87 21.20 -2.67
CA ALA A 114 -8.20 21.34 -3.95
C ALA A 114 -9.22 21.49 -5.11
N PRO A 115 -9.97 22.61 -5.17
CA PRO A 115 -11.05 22.82 -6.17
C PRO A 115 -10.54 22.95 -7.60
N TRP A 116 -9.23 23.01 -7.82
CA TRP A 116 -8.61 22.97 -9.15
C TRP A 116 -8.58 21.57 -9.78
N ILE A 117 -8.88 20.50 -9.02
CA ILE A 117 -8.99 19.14 -9.53
C ILE A 117 -10.34 18.99 -10.24
N ASP A 118 -10.31 18.57 -11.52
CA ASP A 118 -11.54 18.37 -12.31
C ASP A 118 -12.27 17.08 -11.93
N TYR A 119 -11.51 15.99 -11.73
CA TYR A 119 -12.07 14.66 -11.47
C TYR A 119 -11.24 13.86 -10.46
N ILE A 120 -11.94 13.17 -9.55
CA ILE A 120 -11.37 12.08 -8.76
C ILE A 120 -11.85 10.77 -9.34
N VAL A 121 -10.93 9.84 -9.62
CA VAL A 121 -11.21 8.45 -10.01
C VAL A 121 -11.20 7.60 -8.74
N ARG A 122 -12.32 6.91 -8.46
CA ARG A 122 -12.59 6.19 -7.22
C ARG A 122 -12.56 4.68 -7.44
N GLY A 123 -11.67 3.97 -6.74
CA GLY A 123 -11.46 2.53 -6.87
C GLY A 123 -10.51 2.15 -7.99
N GLU A 124 -10.76 1.03 -8.66
CA GLU A 124 -9.95 0.55 -9.78
C GLU A 124 -10.11 1.47 -10.98
N GLY A 125 -9.01 2.07 -11.41
CA GLY A 125 -9.03 3.19 -12.35
C GLY A 125 -9.04 2.82 -13.83
N GLU A 126 -8.65 1.60 -14.20
CA GLU A 126 -8.35 1.23 -15.59
C GLU A 126 -9.52 1.44 -16.56
N GLU A 127 -10.70 0.94 -16.20
CA GLU A 127 -11.90 1.12 -17.03
C GLU A 127 -12.49 2.52 -16.91
N ILE A 128 -12.43 3.10 -15.69
CA ILE A 128 -12.97 4.44 -15.44
C ILE A 128 -12.20 5.49 -16.25
N ILE A 129 -10.86 5.38 -16.25
CA ILE A 129 -10.02 6.35 -16.93
C ILE A 129 -10.21 6.30 -18.45
N VAL A 130 -10.41 5.12 -19.01
CA VAL A 130 -10.68 4.97 -20.46
C VAL A 130 -11.98 5.69 -20.84
N GLU A 131 -13.07 5.43 -20.10
CA GLU A 131 -14.36 6.08 -20.34
C GLU A 131 -14.27 7.60 -20.18
N LEU A 132 -13.59 8.07 -19.14
CA LEU A 132 -13.38 9.50 -18.90
C LEU A 132 -12.55 10.14 -20.02
N MET A 133 -11.47 9.48 -20.49
CA MET A 133 -10.64 10.00 -21.58
C MET A 133 -11.40 10.07 -22.90
N GLN A 134 -12.23 9.08 -23.23
CA GLN A 134 -13.09 9.11 -24.39
C GLN A 134 -14.08 10.29 -24.34
N SER A 135 -14.66 10.55 -23.18
CA SER A 135 -15.56 11.69 -22.97
C SER A 135 -14.83 13.04 -23.09
N ILE A 136 -13.59 13.14 -22.56
CA ILE A 136 -12.76 14.34 -22.68
C ILE A 136 -12.37 14.60 -24.16
N GLU A 137 -11.96 13.55 -24.87
CA GLU A 137 -11.59 13.66 -26.28
C GLU A 137 -12.77 14.09 -27.17
N ALA A 138 -13.98 13.60 -26.82
CA ALA A 138 -15.22 14.00 -27.49
C ALA A 138 -15.71 15.41 -27.08
N GLY A 139 -15.09 16.04 -26.06
CA GLY A 139 -15.53 17.32 -25.50
C GLY A 139 -16.87 17.27 -24.77
N THR A 140 -17.28 16.10 -24.28
CA THR A 140 -18.56 15.86 -23.63
C THR A 140 -18.42 15.63 -22.12
N ASP A 141 -17.20 15.58 -21.61
CA ASP A 141 -16.87 15.22 -20.24
C ASP A 141 -17.66 16.02 -19.19
N ARG A 142 -17.88 17.32 -19.41
CA ARG A 142 -18.63 18.15 -18.46
C ARG A 142 -20.15 17.91 -18.52
N ARG A 143 -20.68 17.55 -19.69
CA ARG A 143 -22.10 17.28 -19.89
C ARG A 143 -22.48 15.88 -19.43
N ASP A 144 -21.63 14.90 -19.73
CA ASP A 144 -21.97 13.48 -19.60
C ASP A 144 -21.36 12.81 -18.36
N ARG A 145 -20.59 13.58 -17.54
CA ARG A 145 -19.86 13.06 -16.36
C ARG A 145 -20.73 12.30 -15.35
N ALA A 146 -22.00 12.69 -15.21
CA ALA A 146 -22.93 12.01 -14.31
C ALA A 146 -23.19 10.53 -14.70
N ASN A 147 -22.93 10.17 -15.96
CA ASN A 147 -23.09 8.82 -16.47
C ASN A 147 -21.84 7.94 -16.27
N ILE A 148 -20.67 8.53 -15.99
CA ILE A 148 -19.43 7.81 -15.77
C ILE A 148 -19.40 7.32 -14.31
N LYS A 149 -19.49 6.00 -14.11
CA LYS A 149 -19.43 5.42 -12.76
C LYS A 149 -18.01 5.50 -12.18
N GLY A 150 -17.93 5.75 -10.88
CA GLY A 150 -16.67 5.71 -10.14
C GLY A 150 -15.88 7.02 -10.17
N ILE A 151 -16.51 8.15 -10.47
CA ILE A 151 -15.85 9.47 -10.37
C ILE A 151 -16.49 10.36 -9.32
N ALA A 152 -15.74 11.38 -8.89
CA ALA A 152 -16.26 12.50 -8.13
C ALA A 152 -15.71 13.82 -8.68
N TYR A 153 -16.48 14.89 -8.56
CA TYR A 153 -16.16 16.22 -9.09
C TYR A 153 -16.92 17.33 -8.34
N LEU A 154 -16.55 18.58 -8.62
CA LEU A 154 -17.33 19.73 -8.17
C LEU A 154 -18.32 20.17 -9.25
N GLU A 155 -19.55 20.44 -8.83
CA GLU A 155 -20.59 21.04 -9.63
C GLU A 155 -21.23 22.19 -8.86
N ASP A 156 -21.12 23.40 -9.39
CA ASP A 156 -21.60 24.63 -8.71
C ASP A 156 -21.13 24.74 -7.25
N GLY A 157 -19.87 24.39 -7.00
CA GLY A 157 -19.25 24.41 -5.67
C GLY A 157 -19.67 23.26 -4.75
N LYS A 158 -20.51 22.34 -5.22
CA LYS A 158 -20.93 21.16 -4.46
C LYS A 158 -20.18 19.91 -4.92
N VAL A 159 -19.83 19.05 -3.98
CA VAL A 159 -19.25 17.76 -4.27
C VAL A 159 -20.31 16.81 -4.80
N VAL A 160 -20.06 16.25 -5.97
CA VAL A 160 -20.89 15.21 -6.59
C VAL A 160 -20.06 13.95 -6.77
N ALA A 161 -20.59 12.80 -6.37
CA ALA A 161 -19.98 11.51 -6.60
C ALA A 161 -20.96 10.59 -7.34
N THR A 162 -20.49 10.00 -8.43
CA THR A 162 -21.30 9.03 -9.19
C THR A 162 -21.27 7.65 -8.48
N PRO A 163 -22.23 6.76 -8.78
CA PRO A 163 -22.22 5.41 -8.22
C PRO A 163 -20.86 4.73 -8.44
N ALA A 164 -20.41 3.93 -7.47
CA ALA A 164 -19.19 3.16 -7.59
C ALA A 164 -19.27 2.20 -8.79
N ARG A 165 -18.14 2.03 -9.49
CA ARG A 165 -18.02 1.01 -10.53
C ARG A 165 -17.71 -0.33 -9.85
N ASP A 166 -18.22 -1.43 -10.40
CA ASP A 166 -17.88 -2.77 -9.94
C ASP A 166 -16.39 -3.06 -10.14
N PRO A 167 -15.76 -3.85 -9.25
CA PRO A 167 -14.39 -4.30 -9.46
C PRO A 167 -14.22 -5.07 -10.76
N ILE A 168 -13.07 -4.87 -11.42
CA ILE A 168 -12.72 -5.62 -12.65
C ILE A 168 -12.77 -7.12 -12.34
N ALA A 169 -13.70 -7.84 -12.98
CA ALA A 169 -13.94 -9.25 -12.67
C ALA A 169 -12.80 -10.14 -13.19
N ASP A 170 -12.29 -9.87 -14.37
CA ASP A 170 -11.25 -10.64 -15.05
C ASP A 170 -9.96 -9.81 -15.16
N LEU A 171 -9.01 -10.10 -14.24
CA LEU A 171 -7.73 -9.41 -14.22
C LEU A 171 -6.80 -9.80 -15.39
N ASP A 172 -7.11 -10.85 -16.12
CA ASP A 172 -6.36 -11.24 -17.33
C ASP A 172 -6.59 -10.31 -18.52
N LYS A 173 -7.56 -9.40 -18.41
CA LYS A 173 -7.77 -8.30 -19.38
C LYS A 173 -6.82 -7.13 -19.18
N LEU A 174 -6.14 -7.07 -18.06
CA LEU A 174 -5.15 -6.03 -17.79
C LEU A 174 -3.90 -6.26 -18.65
N THR A 175 -3.51 -5.22 -19.38
CA THR A 175 -2.34 -5.22 -20.27
C THR A 175 -1.39 -4.09 -19.85
N PRO A 176 -0.59 -4.25 -18.78
CA PRO A 176 0.24 -3.17 -18.27
C PRO A 176 1.30 -2.73 -19.29
N ASP A 177 1.52 -1.42 -19.41
CA ASP A 177 2.54 -0.83 -20.28
C ASP A 177 3.81 -0.51 -19.48
N TRP A 178 4.71 -1.46 -19.43
CA TRP A 178 6.00 -1.34 -18.75
C TRP A 178 7.04 -0.53 -19.53
N SER A 179 6.74 -0.09 -20.78
CA SER A 179 7.62 0.74 -21.59
C SER A 179 7.71 2.20 -21.13
N LEU A 180 6.81 2.63 -20.24
CA LEU A 180 6.74 4.00 -19.73
C LEU A 180 7.86 4.35 -18.74
N TYR A 181 8.62 3.37 -18.26
CA TYR A 181 9.61 3.57 -17.20
C TYR A 181 11.04 3.72 -17.71
N ASP A 182 11.80 4.62 -17.12
CA ASP A 182 13.26 4.60 -17.19
C ASP A 182 13.81 3.59 -16.16
N TRP A 183 13.91 2.34 -16.56
CA TRP A 183 14.31 1.23 -15.69
C TRP A 183 15.67 1.37 -15.02
N LYS A 184 16.54 2.27 -15.49
CA LYS A 184 17.84 2.54 -14.85
C LYS A 184 17.69 3.16 -13.46
N ARG A 185 16.53 3.76 -13.17
CA ARG A 185 16.25 4.46 -11.92
C ARG A 185 15.69 3.54 -10.82
N TYR A 186 15.19 2.36 -11.19
CA TYR A 186 14.52 1.45 -10.27
C TYR A 186 15.40 0.27 -9.94
N ILE A 187 16.22 0.43 -8.89
CA ILE A 187 17.23 -0.54 -8.47
C ILE A 187 16.87 -1.09 -7.09
N TYR A 188 16.74 -2.40 -7.01
CA TYR A 188 16.68 -3.11 -5.74
C TYR A 188 18.10 -3.20 -5.15
N VAL A 189 18.38 -2.32 -4.20
CA VAL A 189 19.72 -2.11 -3.67
C VAL A 189 20.34 -3.37 -3.03
N PRO A 190 19.57 -4.22 -2.29
CA PRO A 190 20.14 -5.43 -1.67
C PRO A 190 20.79 -6.38 -2.65
N LEU A 191 20.27 -6.48 -3.87
CA LEU A 191 20.80 -7.36 -4.93
C LEU A 191 21.52 -6.59 -6.05
N ASN A 192 21.38 -5.26 -6.08
CA ASN A 192 21.87 -4.40 -7.15
C ASN A 192 21.35 -4.81 -8.54
N VAL A 193 20.03 -5.03 -8.62
CA VAL A 193 19.32 -5.41 -9.86
C VAL A 193 18.12 -4.49 -10.07
N ARG A 194 17.63 -4.40 -11.31
CA ARG A 194 16.38 -3.68 -11.60
C ARG A 194 15.21 -4.38 -10.93
N VAL A 195 14.24 -3.58 -10.48
CA VAL A 195 13.05 -4.04 -9.77
C VAL A 195 11.77 -3.64 -10.47
N ALA A 196 10.79 -4.55 -10.47
CA ALA A 196 9.41 -4.29 -10.89
C ALA A 196 8.43 -4.59 -9.75
N VAL A 197 7.21 -4.03 -9.85
CA VAL A 197 6.13 -4.24 -8.88
C VAL A 197 4.85 -4.65 -9.62
N PRO A 198 4.83 -5.86 -10.22
CA PRO A 198 3.65 -6.37 -10.91
C PRO A 198 2.57 -6.84 -9.93
N ASN A 199 1.34 -6.99 -10.44
CA ASN A 199 0.18 -7.39 -9.66
C ASN A 199 -0.40 -8.71 -10.19
N PHE A 200 -0.32 -9.77 -9.36
CA PHE A 200 -0.90 -11.08 -9.64
C PHE A 200 -2.34 -11.18 -9.17
N ALA A 201 -2.63 -10.65 -7.96
CA ALA A 201 -3.95 -10.69 -7.38
C ALA A 201 -4.33 -9.32 -6.78
N ARG A 202 -5.63 -9.06 -6.70
CA ARG A 202 -6.19 -7.85 -6.08
C ARG A 202 -7.21 -8.24 -5.03
N GLY A 203 -7.13 -7.53 -3.90
CA GLY A 203 -8.04 -7.68 -2.79
C GLY A 203 -7.56 -8.66 -1.73
N CYS A 204 -8.24 -8.58 -0.60
CA CYS A 204 -8.01 -9.43 0.55
C CYS A 204 -9.38 -9.78 1.15
N PRO A 205 -9.69 -11.06 1.43
CA PRO A 205 -10.98 -11.44 2.01
C PRO A 205 -11.07 -11.18 3.51
N PHE A 206 -9.94 -10.84 4.15
CA PHE A 206 -9.89 -10.59 5.58
C PHE A 206 -10.25 -9.15 5.91
N THR A 207 -11.03 -8.97 6.98
CA THR A 207 -11.56 -7.67 7.43
C THR A 207 -10.79 -7.13 8.64
N CYS A 208 -9.45 -7.13 8.59
CA CYS A 208 -8.63 -6.58 9.66
C CYS A 208 -9.01 -5.12 9.92
N ARG A 209 -9.27 -4.77 11.19
CA ARG A 209 -9.87 -3.49 11.58
C ARG A 209 -8.98 -2.27 11.33
N PHE A 210 -7.67 -2.46 11.33
CA PHE A 210 -6.69 -1.40 11.02
C PHE A 210 -6.51 -1.16 9.52
N CYS A 211 -6.97 -2.10 8.67
CA CYS A 211 -6.73 -2.12 7.23
C CYS A 211 -7.97 -1.66 6.45
N SER A 212 -7.75 -0.98 5.34
CA SER A 212 -8.79 -0.50 4.42
C SER A 212 -8.77 -1.17 3.05
N GLN A 213 -7.80 -2.02 2.78
CA GLN A 213 -7.61 -2.64 1.46
C GLN A 213 -8.81 -3.50 1.04
N TRP A 214 -9.40 -4.22 1.98
CA TRP A 214 -10.61 -4.99 1.70
C TRP A 214 -11.81 -4.11 1.29
N LYS A 215 -11.90 -2.88 1.79
CA LYS A 215 -12.92 -1.90 1.38
C LYS A 215 -12.63 -1.34 -0.02
N PHE A 216 -11.35 -1.11 -0.33
CA PHE A 216 -10.93 -0.55 -1.62
C PHE A 216 -11.15 -1.55 -2.77
N TRP A 217 -10.61 -2.77 -2.63
CA TRP A 217 -10.66 -3.78 -3.66
C TRP A 217 -11.98 -4.58 -3.70
N ARG A 218 -12.71 -4.65 -2.60
CA ARG A 218 -14.03 -5.27 -2.38
C ARG A 218 -14.12 -6.77 -2.65
N ARG A 219 -13.32 -7.34 -3.52
CA ARG A 219 -13.26 -8.77 -3.85
C ARG A 219 -11.83 -9.21 -4.06
N TYR A 220 -11.55 -10.45 -3.65
CA TYR A 220 -10.31 -11.11 -4.06
C TYR A 220 -10.47 -11.68 -5.48
N ARG A 221 -9.51 -11.42 -6.33
CA ARG A 221 -9.41 -11.93 -7.71
C ARG A 221 -7.94 -12.10 -8.05
N SER A 222 -7.62 -13.13 -8.86
CA SER A 222 -6.26 -13.38 -9.31
C SER A 222 -6.21 -13.67 -10.81
N ARG A 223 -5.12 -13.34 -11.42
CA ARG A 223 -4.81 -13.62 -12.83
C ARG A 223 -4.58 -15.10 -13.06
N SER A 224 -4.62 -15.54 -14.31
CA SER A 224 -4.11 -16.86 -14.66
C SER A 224 -2.57 -16.88 -14.51
N PRO A 225 -2.01 -17.95 -13.93
CA PRO A 225 -0.56 -18.06 -13.74
C PRO A 225 0.23 -17.88 -15.02
N GLN A 226 -0.25 -18.45 -16.13
CA GLN A 226 0.41 -18.39 -17.43
C GLN A 226 0.56 -16.96 -17.94
N LYS A 227 -0.55 -16.19 -17.97
CA LYS A 227 -0.53 -14.79 -18.43
C LYS A 227 0.30 -13.89 -17.52
N PHE A 228 0.26 -14.14 -16.21
CA PHE A 228 1.11 -13.39 -15.30
C PHE A 228 2.59 -13.70 -15.53
N VAL A 229 2.96 -14.96 -15.72
CA VAL A 229 4.35 -15.32 -16.00
C VAL A 229 4.80 -14.86 -17.39
N ASP A 230 3.90 -14.72 -18.37
CA ASP A 230 4.21 -14.07 -19.66
C ASP A 230 4.66 -12.61 -19.44
N GLU A 231 3.97 -11.89 -18.55
CA GLU A 231 4.36 -10.53 -18.17
C GLU A 231 5.72 -10.50 -17.45
N ILE A 232 5.95 -11.42 -16.50
CA ILE A 232 7.25 -11.53 -15.82
C ILE A 232 8.36 -11.85 -16.82
N GLU A 233 8.12 -12.74 -17.77
CA GLU A 233 9.10 -13.06 -18.82
C GLU A 233 9.44 -11.84 -19.67
N THR A 234 8.46 -11.01 -20.03
CA THR A 234 8.68 -9.75 -20.73
C THR A 234 9.51 -8.79 -19.88
N LEU A 235 9.17 -8.62 -18.61
CA LEU A 235 9.94 -7.79 -17.67
C LEU A 235 11.40 -8.24 -17.56
N VAL A 236 11.63 -9.53 -17.46
CA VAL A 236 12.99 -10.10 -17.37
C VAL A 236 13.77 -9.94 -18.67
N ARG A 237 13.18 -10.30 -19.82
CA ARG A 237 13.88 -10.33 -21.11
C ARG A 237 14.08 -8.96 -21.73
N GLU A 238 13.06 -8.11 -21.69
CA GLU A 238 13.09 -6.81 -22.37
C GLU A 238 13.60 -5.70 -21.46
N HIS A 239 13.25 -5.75 -20.15
CA HIS A 239 13.59 -4.69 -19.20
C HIS A 239 14.70 -5.09 -18.23
N GLN A 240 15.23 -6.34 -18.30
CA GLN A 240 16.32 -6.85 -17.47
C GLN A 240 16.00 -6.79 -15.97
N ILE A 241 14.75 -7.08 -15.61
CA ILE A 241 14.33 -7.14 -14.21
C ILE A 241 14.94 -8.37 -13.55
N GLY A 242 15.67 -8.16 -12.44
CA GLY A 242 16.30 -9.23 -11.67
C GLY A 242 15.61 -9.51 -10.34
N PHE A 243 14.70 -8.60 -9.92
CA PHE A 243 13.85 -8.78 -8.75
C PHE A 243 12.46 -8.19 -9.00
N PHE A 244 11.42 -8.84 -8.51
CA PHE A 244 10.12 -8.21 -8.40
C PHE A 244 9.49 -8.46 -7.01
N ILE A 245 8.63 -7.54 -6.57
CA ILE A 245 7.75 -7.77 -5.44
C ILE A 245 6.32 -7.68 -5.93
N LEU A 246 5.46 -8.58 -5.50
CA LEU A 246 4.04 -8.47 -5.84
C LEU A 246 3.42 -7.26 -5.16
N ALA A 247 2.68 -6.47 -5.94
CA ALA A 247 1.89 -5.34 -5.43
C ALA A 247 0.66 -5.78 -4.64
N ASP A 248 0.47 -7.07 -4.50
CA ASP A 248 -0.72 -7.72 -3.96
C ASP A 248 -0.80 -7.53 -2.43
N GLU A 249 -2.01 -7.38 -1.91
CA GLU A 249 -2.27 -7.39 -0.48
C GLU A 249 -2.11 -8.79 0.13
N GLU A 250 -2.58 -9.82 -0.61
CA GLU A 250 -2.53 -11.21 -0.16
C GLU A 250 -2.54 -12.15 -1.39
N PRO A 251 -1.38 -12.47 -1.98
CA PRO A 251 -1.31 -13.26 -3.21
C PRO A 251 -1.61 -14.75 -3.01
N THR A 252 -1.50 -15.25 -1.78
CA THR A 252 -1.53 -16.69 -1.48
C THR A 252 -2.91 -17.26 -1.20
N ILE A 253 -3.97 -16.42 -1.22
CA ILE A 253 -5.35 -16.83 -0.94
C ILE A 253 -5.78 -18.00 -1.81
N ASN A 254 -5.60 -17.91 -3.12
CA ASN A 254 -5.88 -19.02 -4.02
C ASN A 254 -4.66 -19.94 -4.12
N ARG A 255 -4.58 -20.93 -3.21
CA ARG A 255 -3.48 -21.89 -3.14
C ARG A 255 -3.21 -22.58 -4.48
N LYS A 256 -4.26 -23.01 -5.21
CA LYS A 256 -4.09 -23.71 -6.49
C LYS A 256 -3.42 -22.81 -7.54
N LYS A 257 -3.91 -21.58 -7.69
CA LYS A 257 -3.31 -20.62 -8.64
C LYS A 257 -1.91 -20.19 -8.22
N PHE A 258 -1.66 -19.97 -6.92
CA PHE A 258 -0.33 -19.59 -6.45
C PHE A 258 0.69 -20.74 -6.61
N THR A 259 0.27 -22.00 -6.38
CA THR A 259 1.10 -23.18 -6.69
C THR A 259 1.41 -23.25 -8.17
N ALA A 260 0.40 -23.11 -9.04
CA ALA A 260 0.59 -23.13 -10.49
C ALA A 260 1.46 -21.95 -10.99
N LEU A 261 1.40 -20.77 -10.35
CA LEU A 261 2.34 -19.67 -10.60
C LEU A 261 3.78 -20.09 -10.33
N CYS A 262 4.04 -20.69 -9.17
CA CYS A 262 5.37 -21.16 -8.80
C CYS A 262 5.87 -22.26 -9.77
N GLU A 263 5.02 -23.24 -10.13
CA GLU A 263 5.33 -24.28 -11.11
C GLU A 263 5.70 -23.69 -12.47
N GLU A 264 4.97 -22.69 -12.93
CA GLU A 264 5.21 -22.03 -14.22
C GLU A 264 6.53 -21.24 -14.21
N LEU A 265 6.86 -20.53 -13.13
CA LEU A 265 8.15 -19.85 -12.96
C LEU A 265 9.32 -20.86 -12.99
N VAL A 266 9.17 -22.00 -12.29
CA VAL A 266 10.18 -23.08 -12.30
C VAL A 266 10.32 -23.66 -13.71
N ARG A 267 9.21 -23.91 -14.42
CA ARG A 267 9.19 -24.46 -15.77
C ARG A 267 9.93 -23.55 -16.77
N ARG A 268 9.71 -22.22 -16.69
CA ARG A 268 10.35 -21.24 -17.59
C ARG A 268 11.80 -20.91 -17.23
N LYS A 269 12.26 -21.28 -16.04
CA LYS A 269 13.64 -21.03 -15.56
C LYS A 269 14.07 -19.57 -15.70
N LEU A 270 13.20 -18.63 -15.37
CA LEU A 270 13.52 -17.22 -15.46
C LEU A 270 14.56 -16.84 -14.39
N PRO A 271 15.63 -16.09 -14.76
CA PRO A 271 16.68 -15.70 -13.83
C PRO A 271 16.24 -14.49 -12.98
N VAL A 272 15.21 -14.67 -12.17
CA VAL A 272 14.59 -13.61 -11.35
C VAL A 272 14.33 -14.10 -9.95
N TYR A 273 14.57 -13.23 -8.98
CA TYR A 273 14.14 -13.40 -7.59
C TYR A 273 12.92 -12.55 -7.29
N TRP A 274 12.17 -12.92 -6.27
CA TRP A 274 10.99 -12.16 -5.93
C TRP A 274 10.63 -12.22 -4.45
N GLY A 275 9.70 -11.32 -4.06
CA GLY A 275 9.18 -11.19 -2.71
C GLY A 275 7.66 -11.03 -2.68
N ILE A 276 7.07 -11.33 -1.52
CA ILE A 276 5.63 -11.17 -1.26
C ILE A 276 5.38 -10.65 0.14
N ASN A 277 4.19 -10.05 0.30
CA ASN A 277 3.55 -9.91 1.60
C ASN A 277 2.54 -11.05 1.75
N THR A 278 2.43 -11.66 2.93
CA THR A 278 1.42 -12.70 3.17
C THR A 278 1.10 -12.86 4.65
N ARG A 279 0.03 -13.59 4.94
CA ARG A 279 -0.42 -13.90 6.29
C ARG A 279 0.30 -15.11 6.87
N VAL A 280 0.38 -15.12 8.20
CA VAL A 280 0.89 -16.25 8.99
C VAL A 280 0.13 -17.54 8.70
N THR A 281 -1.20 -17.46 8.63
CA THR A 281 -2.08 -18.60 8.35
C THR A 281 -1.76 -19.28 7.03
N ASP A 282 -1.39 -18.52 6.01
CA ASP A 282 -1.12 -19.05 4.68
C ASP A 282 0.22 -19.78 4.62
N ILE A 283 1.23 -19.29 5.34
CA ILE A 283 2.53 -19.99 5.49
C ILE A 283 2.31 -21.35 6.18
N LEU A 284 1.49 -21.39 7.25
CA LEU A 284 1.21 -22.63 7.97
C LEU A 284 0.41 -23.61 7.12
N ARG A 285 -0.61 -23.14 6.40
CA ARG A 285 -1.44 -23.92 5.48
C ARG A 285 -0.59 -24.55 4.38
N ASP A 286 0.37 -23.80 3.85
CA ASP A 286 1.13 -24.15 2.66
C ASP A 286 2.55 -24.66 2.98
N GLU A 287 2.82 -25.16 4.19
CA GLU A 287 4.13 -25.69 4.61
C GLU A 287 4.74 -26.63 3.57
N ALA A 288 3.95 -27.55 3.03
CA ALA A 288 4.40 -28.51 2.02
C ALA A 288 4.78 -27.87 0.67
N GLN A 289 4.34 -26.64 0.38
CA GLN A 289 4.60 -25.91 -0.86
C GLN A 289 5.85 -25.00 -0.77
N LEU A 290 6.34 -24.70 0.44
CA LEU A 290 7.47 -23.78 0.61
C LEU A 290 8.73 -24.17 -0.16
N PRO A 291 9.08 -25.47 -0.32
CA PRO A 291 10.20 -25.85 -1.20
C PRO A 291 9.98 -25.42 -2.66
N LEU A 292 8.76 -25.55 -3.18
CA LEU A 292 8.40 -25.11 -4.53
C LEU A 292 8.48 -23.57 -4.65
N TRP A 293 7.97 -22.84 -3.67
CA TRP A 293 8.06 -21.38 -3.64
C TRP A 293 9.53 -20.93 -3.73
N ARG A 294 10.40 -21.55 -2.93
CA ARG A 294 11.84 -21.26 -2.97
C ARG A 294 12.48 -21.61 -4.32
N ALA A 295 12.10 -22.74 -4.90
CA ALA A 295 12.59 -23.17 -6.23
C ALA A 295 12.11 -22.22 -7.35
N ALA A 296 10.92 -21.62 -7.21
CA ALA A 296 10.40 -20.60 -8.12
C ALA A 296 11.10 -19.24 -8.00
N GLY A 297 12.10 -19.10 -7.11
CA GLY A 297 12.84 -17.86 -6.92
C GLY A 297 12.29 -16.94 -5.83
N LEU A 298 11.27 -17.36 -5.07
CA LEU A 298 10.80 -16.60 -3.90
C LEU A 298 11.87 -16.60 -2.83
N VAL A 299 12.34 -15.43 -2.45
CA VAL A 299 13.46 -15.26 -1.50
C VAL A 299 13.10 -14.40 -0.30
N HIS A 300 12.07 -13.58 -0.38
CA HIS A 300 11.69 -12.64 0.66
C HIS A 300 10.19 -12.72 0.94
N ILE A 301 9.83 -12.94 2.20
CA ILE A 301 8.47 -12.96 2.68
C ILE A 301 8.33 -11.94 3.81
N SER A 302 7.56 -10.89 3.54
CA SER A 302 7.13 -9.93 4.55
C SER A 302 5.85 -10.48 5.20
N LEU A 303 5.96 -10.82 6.48
CA LEU A 303 4.94 -11.55 7.20
C LEU A 303 4.16 -10.61 8.13
N GLY A 304 2.86 -10.53 7.93
CA GLY A 304 1.96 -9.77 8.79
C GLY A 304 1.81 -10.43 10.16
N THR A 305 2.79 -10.26 11.04
CA THR A 305 2.73 -10.74 12.45
C THR A 305 1.95 -9.80 13.36
N GLU A 306 1.95 -8.52 13.06
CA GLU A 306 1.26 -7.36 13.61
C GLU A 306 1.56 -7.08 15.09
N ALA A 307 1.46 -8.07 15.98
CA ALA A 307 1.65 -7.86 17.42
C ALA A 307 2.30 -9.05 18.11
N ALA A 308 2.93 -8.77 19.23
CA ALA A 308 3.45 -9.76 20.19
C ALA A 308 2.51 -10.03 21.37
N ALA A 309 1.39 -9.31 21.47
CA ALA A 309 0.33 -9.52 22.46
C ALA A 309 -0.93 -10.08 21.79
N GLN A 310 -1.48 -11.20 22.31
CA GLN A 310 -2.68 -11.83 21.76
C GLN A 310 -3.87 -10.88 21.75
N MET A 311 -4.04 -10.09 22.81
CA MET A 311 -5.10 -9.07 22.90
C MET A 311 -5.11 -8.12 21.68
N ASN A 312 -3.93 -7.68 21.21
CA ASN A 312 -3.83 -6.79 20.04
C ASN A 312 -4.15 -7.55 18.73
N LEU A 313 -3.74 -8.82 18.61
CA LEU A 313 -4.10 -9.66 17.46
C LEU A 313 -5.62 -9.84 17.35
N ASP A 314 -6.28 -10.11 18.48
CA ASP A 314 -7.73 -10.28 18.57
C ASP A 314 -8.45 -8.97 18.22
N ARG A 315 -7.98 -7.85 18.78
CA ARG A 315 -8.52 -6.50 18.47
C ARG A 315 -8.40 -6.14 16.99
N PHE A 316 -7.30 -6.54 16.36
CA PHE A 316 -7.08 -6.34 14.93
C PHE A 316 -7.92 -7.28 14.06
N ARG A 317 -8.61 -8.27 14.62
CA ARG A 317 -9.22 -9.40 13.89
C ARG A 317 -8.21 -10.10 12.99
N LYS A 318 -6.98 -10.30 13.51
CA LYS A 318 -5.92 -10.92 12.71
C LYS A 318 -6.13 -12.41 12.53
N GLN A 319 -6.88 -13.06 13.45
CA GLN A 319 -7.17 -14.51 13.43
C GLN A 319 -5.90 -15.36 13.42
N THR A 320 -4.90 -14.96 14.20
CA THR A 320 -3.61 -15.66 14.39
C THR A 320 -3.25 -15.67 15.86
N THR A 321 -2.35 -16.60 16.25
CA THR A 321 -1.77 -16.63 17.59
C THR A 321 -0.29 -16.30 17.57
N ILE A 322 0.25 -15.97 18.75
CA ILE A 322 1.68 -15.67 18.93
C ILE A 322 2.54 -16.88 18.53
N GLU A 323 2.11 -18.10 18.88
CA GLU A 323 2.80 -19.35 18.53
C GLU A 323 2.79 -19.58 17.01
N GLN A 324 1.69 -19.26 16.36
CA GLN A 324 1.58 -19.34 14.90
C GLN A 324 2.56 -18.38 14.21
N ASN A 325 2.72 -17.15 14.73
CA ASN A 325 3.69 -16.18 14.23
C ASN A 325 5.12 -16.76 14.27
N LYS A 326 5.53 -17.31 15.41
CA LYS A 326 6.83 -17.96 15.58
C LYS A 326 7.02 -19.11 14.61
N ARG A 327 6.03 -20.02 14.53
CA ARG A 327 6.08 -21.20 13.65
C ARG A 327 6.21 -20.82 12.19
N ALA A 328 5.47 -19.80 11.72
CA ALA A 328 5.56 -19.34 10.33
C ALA A 328 6.97 -18.79 10.00
N ILE A 329 7.57 -18.01 10.90
CA ILE A 329 8.94 -17.51 10.74
C ILE A 329 9.93 -18.66 10.65
N GLU A 330 9.82 -19.68 11.53
CA GLU A 330 10.67 -20.86 11.49
C GLU A 330 10.58 -21.61 10.16
N LEU A 331 9.37 -21.79 9.63
CA LEU A 331 9.11 -22.47 8.36
C LEU A 331 9.74 -21.72 7.17
N ILE A 332 9.52 -20.41 7.06
CA ILE A 332 10.12 -19.59 6.01
C ILE A 332 11.64 -19.73 6.03
N LYS A 333 12.25 -19.62 7.21
CA LYS A 333 13.71 -19.74 7.37
C LYS A 333 14.24 -21.13 7.09
N LYS A 334 13.53 -22.19 7.52
CA LYS A 334 13.86 -23.59 7.25
C LYS A 334 14.02 -23.86 5.75
N HIS A 335 13.20 -23.20 4.93
CA HIS A 335 13.23 -23.34 3.48
C HIS A 335 14.14 -22.31 2.77
N GLY A 336 15.02 -21.62 3.50
CA GLY A 336 16.06 -20.75 2.94
C GLY A 336 15.55 -19.39 2.42
N MET A 337 14.32 -19.02 2.75
CA MET A 337 13.78 -17.70 2.46
C MET A 337 14.04 -16.72 3.62
N VAL A 338 14.00 -15.44 3.33
CA VAL A 338 14.10 -14.36 4.31
C VAL A 338 12.73 -14.14 4.93
N ALA A 339 12.67 -14.24 6.26
CA ALA A 339 11.47 -13.94 7.04
C ALA A 339 11.57 -12.52 7.62
N GLU A 340 10.74 -11.61 7.14
CA GLU A 340 10.58 -10.27 7.67
C GLU A 340 9.29 -10.19 8.50
N ALA A 341 9.41 -9.87 9.79
CA ALA A 341 8.28 -9.75 10.70
C ALA A 341 7.84 -8.28 10.81
N GLN A 342 6.54 -8.01 10.63
CA GLN A 342 5.96 -6.67 10.72
C GLN A 342 5.21 -6.51 12.05
N PHE A 343 5.49 -5.43 12.78
CA PHE A 343 4.83 -5.10 14.05
C PHE A 343 4.18 -3.73 13.98
N ILE A 344 3.03 -3.60 14.62
CA ILE A 344 2.30 -2.34 14.83
C ILE A 344 2.57 -1.90 16.27
N MET A 345 3.11 -0.69 16.44
CA MET A 345 3.50 -0.10 17.71
C MET A 345 2.77 1.22 17.95
N GLY A 346 2.62 1.60 19.22
CA GLY A 346 2.00 2.88 19.60
C GLY A 346 0.48 2.84 19.60
N MET A 347 -0.09 1.67 19.93
CA MET A 347 -1.52 1.56 20.26
C MET A 347 -1.82 2.29 21.56
N GLU A 348 -3.08 2.54 21.87
CA GLU A 348 -3.51 3.25 23.08
C GLU A 348 -3.06 2.59 24.38
N ASN A 349 -2.87 1.27 24.36
CA ASN A 349 -2.39 0.48 25.51
C ASN A 349 -0.88 0.29 25.55
N GLU A 350 -0.13 1.00 24.71
CA GLU A 350 1.33 0.89 24.66
C GLU A 350 1.98 1.45 25.93
N THR A 351 2.99 0.72 26.42
CA THR A 351 3.83 1.13 27.54
C THR A 351 5.29 0.79 27.26
N PRO A 352 6.26 1.33 28.03
CA PRO A 352 7.66 0.92 27.89
C PRO A 352 7.87 -0.61 28.06
N GLU A 353 7.06 -1.25 28.89
CA GLU A 353 7.11 -2.69 29.15
C GLU A 353 6.61 -3.49 27.95
N THR A 354 5.52 -3.07 27.28
CA THR A 354 5.00 -3.76 26.09
C THR A 354 5.93 -3.61 24.90
N ILE A 355 6.61 -2.47 24.76
CA ILE A 355 7.65 -2.26 23.73
C ILE A 355 8.83 -3.22 23.97
N GLU A 356 9.29 -3.37 25.23
CA GLU A 356 10.37 -4.30 25.59
C GLU A 356 9.93 -5.76 25.45
N GLU A 357 8.68 -6.07 25.78
CA GLU A 357 8.11 -7.41 25.60
C GLU A 357 8.09 -7.79 24.11
N THR A 358 7.62 -6.90 23.23
CA THR A 358 7.66 -7.10 21.78
C THR A 358 9.09 -7.39 21.31
N TYR A 359 10.10 -6.69 21.83
CA TYR A 359 11.50 -6.96 21.51
C TYR A 359 11.94 -8.36 21.96
N ARG A 360 11.53 -8.82 23.14
CA ARG A 360 11.84 -10.19 23.64
C ARG A 360 11.23 -11.26 22.75
N TYR A 361 9.97 -11.09 22.29
CA TYR A 361 9.35 -12.01 21.35
C TYR A 361 10.11 -12.04 20.03
N VAL A 362 10.53 -10.89 19.49
CA VAL A 362 11.35 -10.85 18.27
C VAL A 362 12.67 -11.60 18.44
N LEU A 363 13.31 -11.51 19.59
CA LEU A 363 14.53 -12.29 19.90
C LEU A 363 14.26 -13.80 19.97
N ASP A 364 13.10 -14.21 20.48
CA ASP A 364 12.70 -15.62 20.55
C ASP A 364 12.29 -16.17 19.18
N TRP A 365 11.53 -15.43 18.39
CA TRP A 365 11.10 -15.84 17.05
C TRP A 365 12.23 -15.82 16.02
N LYS A 366 13.25 -15.02 16.24
CA LYS A 366 14.46 -14.91 15.42
C LYS A 366 14.18 -14.65 13.93
N PRO A 367 13.30 -13.71 13.54
CA PRO A 367 13.15 -13.35 12.13
C PRO A 367 14.49 -12.88 11.55
N ASP A 368 14.62 -12.91 10.24
CA ASP A 368 15.80 -12.34 9.58
C ASP A 368 15.77 -10.80 9.61
N MET A 369 14.58 -10.22 9.42
CA MET A 369 14.31 -8.79 9.51
C MET A 369 13.08 -8.55 10.39
N ALA A 370 13.01 -7.38 11.01
CA ALA A 370 11.86 -6.96 11.79
C ALA A 370 11.61 -5.46 11.58
N ASN A 371 10.36 -5.09 11.38
CA ASN A 371 9.91 -3.71 11.27
C ASN A 371 8.91 -3.41 12.38
N TRP A 372 9.13 -2.31 13.08
CA TRP A 372 8.24 -1.76 14.09
C TRP A 372 7.59 -0.50 13.54
N ASN A 373 6.42 -0.70 12.89
CA ASN A 373 5.68 0.38 12.25
C ASN A 373 4.82 1.10 13.27
N MET A 374 4.83 2.43 13.27
CA MET A 374 3.92 3.21 14.09
C MET A 374 2.48 2.99 13.64
N TYR A 375 1.61 2.73 14.58
CA TYR A 375 0.19 2.62 14.29
C TYR A 375 -0.31 3.90 13.62
N THR A 376 -0.87 3.73 12.45
CA THR A 376 -1.39 4.82 11.63
C THR A 376 -2.87 4.54 11.36
N PRO A 377 -3.79 5.05 12.20
CA PRO A 377 -5.21 4.89 11.98
C PRO A 377 -5.66 5.70 10.75
N TRP A 378 -5.94 4.99 9.66
CA TRP A 378 -6.44 5.61 8.44
C TRP A 378 -7.85 6.18 8.65
N PRO A 379 -8.18 7.39 8.14
CA PRO A 379 -9.49 8.02 8.35
C PRO A 379 -10.69 7.17 7.88
N PHE A 380 -10.43 6.20 7.02
CA PHE A 380 -11.42 5.30 6.41
C PHE A 380 -11.30 3.85 6.90
N ALA A 381 -10.39 3.55 7.85
CA ALA A 381 -10.30 2.25 8.51
C ALA A 381 -11.28 2.17 9.70
N GLU A 382 -11.73 0.96 10.02
CA GLU A 382 -12.72 0.74 11.09
C GLU A 382 -12.23 1.22 12.46
N LEU A 383 -10.96 0.93 12.82
CA LEU A 383 -10.40 1.37 14.10
C LEU A 383 -10.28 2.89 14.24
N PHE A 384 -10.30 3.66 13.16
CA PHE A 384 -10.30 5.10 13.26
C PHE A 384 -11.55 5.64 13.96
N GLU A 385 -12.68 4.93 13.86
CA GLU A 385 -13.93 5.32 14.53
C GLU A 385 -13.79 5.30 16.06
N GLU A 386 -13.02 4.34 16.57
CA GLU A 386 -12.78 4.20 18.02
C GLU A 386 -11.61 5.07 18.50
N LEU A 387 -10.57 5.18 17.69
CA LEU A 387 -9.29 5.76 18.10
C LEU A 387 -9.05 7.17 17.55
N GLY A 388 -9.94 7.68 16.71
CA GLY A 388 -9.75 8.98 16.05
C GLY A 388 -9.58 10.15 17.02
N ASP A 389 -10.17 10.08 18.21
CA ASP A 389 -10.03 11.11 19.24
C ASP A 389 -8.66 11.10 19.92
N LYS A 390 -7.92 9.97 19.84
CA LYS A 390 -6.57 9.81 20.38
C LYS A 390 -5.49 10.19 19.36
N VAL A 391 -5.88 10.50 18.13
CA VAL A 391 -4.95 10.99 17.09
C VAL A 391 -4.68 12.46 17.34
N GLU A 392 -3.48 12.76 17.79
CA GLU A 392 -3.03 14.13 18.03
C GLU A 392 -2.52 14.82 16.76
N VAL A 393 -1.83 14.06 15.88
CA VAL A 393 -1.26 14.56 14.63
C VAL A 393 -2.19 14.26 13.48
N ARG A 394 -2.81 15.31 12.94
CA ARG A 394 -3.76 15.20 11.82
C ARG A 394 -3.22 15.68 10.49
N ASP A 395 -1.94 15.96 10.43
CA ASP A 395 -1.21 16.19 9.19
C ASP A 395 -1.04 14.85 8.45
N TYR A 396 -1.78 14.65 7.37
CA TYR A 396 -1.72 13.42 6.58
C TYR A 396 -0.30 13.10 6.05
N ALA A 397 0.56 14.10 5.85
CA ALA A 397 1.95 13.84 5.46
C ALA A 397 2.74 13.02 6.51
N LYS A 398 2.25 12.97 7.74
CA LYS A 398 2.83 12.19 8.85
C LYS A 398 2.25 10.79 9.01
N TYR A 399 1.25 10.40 8.19
CA TYR A 399 0.66 9.06 8.18
C TYR A 399 1.55 8.08 7.40
N ASN A 400 2.79 7.93 7.82
CA ASN A 400 3.88 7.28 7.08
C ASN A 400 4.48 6.04 7.77
N PHE A 401 3.81 5.50 8.79
CA PHE A 401 4.24 4.36 9.62
C PHE A 401 5.52 4.59 10.46
N VAL A 402 6.12 5.77 10.37
CA VAL A 402 7.35 6.12 11.11
C VAL A 402 7.06 7.13 12.20
N THR A 403 6.17 8.08 11.93
CA THR A 403 5.78 9.13 12.87
C THR A 403 4.71 8.61 13.83
N PRO A 404 4.89 8.68 15.15
CA PRO A 404 3.83 8.37 16.11
C PRO A 404 2.79 9.50 16.10
N ILE A 405 1.66 9.25 15.46
CA ILE A 405 0.58 10.24 15.30
C ILE A 405 -0.50 10.14 16.38
N MET A 406 -0.53 9.01 17.09
CA MET A 406 -1.47 8.75 18.16
C MET A 406 -0.74 8.75 19.50
N LYS A 407 -1.37 9.30 20.54
CA LYS A 407 -0.85 9.26 21.91
C LYS A 407 -1.42 8.04 22.65
N PRO A 408 -0.57 7.14 23.16
CA PRO A 408 -0.98 6.12 24.10
C PRO A 408 -1.50 6.72 25.41
N GLU A 409 -2.23 5.94 26.20
CA GLU A 409 -2.80 6.41 27.47
C GLU A 409 -1.74 6.60 28.57
N LEU A 410 -0.70 5.78 28.54
CA LEU A 410 0.28 5.66 29.63
C LEU A 410 1.69 6.14 29.26
N MET A 411 1.89 6.69 28.07
CA MET A 411 3.18 7.24 27.65
C MET A 411 3.04 8.32 26.59
N ASP A 412 4.08 9.10 26.40
CA ASP A 412 4.11 10.12 25.36
C ASP A 412 4.56 9.55 24.00
N ARG A 413 4.17 10.22 22.91
CA ARG A 413 4.52 9.83 21.53
C ARG A 413 6.03 9.73 21.31
N GLU A 414 6.78 10.66 21.90
CA GLU A 414 8.25 10.69 21.87
C GLU A 414 8.84 9.43 22.49
N ASP A 415 8.27 8.95 23.58
CA ASP A 415 8.76 7.76 24.28
C ASP A 415 8.45 6.47 23.50
N VAL A 416 7.33 6.41 22.79
CA VAL A 416 7.05 5.35 21.81
C VAL A 416 8.15 5.33 20.75
N LEU A 417 8.45 6.48 20.13
CA LEU A 417 9.48 6.57 19.10
C LEU A 417 10.87 6.19 19.62
N LYS A 418 11.26 6.68 20.80
CA LYS A 418 12.52 6.30 21.47
C LYS A 418 12.60 4.79 21.70
N GLY A 419 11.50 4.18 22.19
CA GLY A 419 11.41 2.74 22.41
C GLY A 419 11.59 1.94 21.11
N VAL A 420 10.89 2.34 20.05
CA VAL A 420 10.97 1.71 18.73
C VAL A 420 12.37 1.86 18.12
N LEU A 421 12.96 3.06 18.16
CA LEU A 421 14.33 3.27 17.67
C LEU A 421 15.36 2.44 18.45
N ARG A 422 15.17 2.28 19.76
CA ARG A 422 16.00 1.41 20.58
C ARG A 422 15.89 -0.05 20.12
N ASN A 423 14.67 -0.54 19.81
CA ASN A 423 14.46 -1.89 19.29
C ASN A 423 15.15 -2.08 17.93
N TYR A 424 15.02 -1.13 17.01
CA TYR A 424 15.74 -1.16 15.74
C TYR A 424 17.26 -1.23 15.95
N ALA A 425 17.82 -0.34 16.76
CA ALA A 425 19.26 -0.30 17.02
C ALA A 425 19.76 -1.64 17.63
N ARG A 426 19.12 -2.11 18.71
CA ARG A 426 19.51 -3.37 19.39
C ARG A 426 19.40 -4.58 18.46
N PHE A 427 18.34 -4.69 17.69
CA PHE A 427 18.10 -5.81 16.78
C PHE A 427 19.10 -5.83 15.63
N TYR A 428 19.21 -4.73 14.88
CA TYR A 428 20.06 -4.70 13.69
C TYR A 428 21.55 -4.65 14.00
N MET A 429 21.97 -4.05 15.12
CA MET A 429 23.36 -4.15 15.59
C MET A 429 23.72 -5.61 15.89
N ARG A 430 22.84 -6.33 16.62
CA ARG A 430 23.04 -7.75 16.87
C ARG A 430 23.12 -8.54 15.56
N LYS A 431 22.19 -8.32 14.63
CA LYS A 431 22.17 -8.99 13.32
C LYS A 431 23.43 -8.72 12.51
N ALA A 432 23.86 -7.46 12.45
CA ALA A 432 25.02 -7.02 11.69
C ALA A 432 26.33 -7.67 12.14
N PHE A 433 26.53 -7.79 13.46
CA PHE A 433 27.79 -8.28 14.02
C PHE A 433 27.79 -9.77 14.36
N LEU A 434 26.65 -10.33 14.79
CA LEU A 434 26.60 -11.69 15.36
C LEU A 434 25.87 -12.71 14.47
N GLU A 435 25.09 -12.27 13.46
CA GLU A 435 24.28 -13.22 12.69
C GLU A 435 24.55 -13.15 11.17
N TYR A 436 24.39 -11.99 10.51
CA TYR A 436 24.47 -11.90 9.05
C TYR A 436 25.80 -12.36 8.45
N PRO A 437 26.98 -12.02 9.02
CA PRO A 437 28.26 -12.47 8.50
C PRO A 437 28.41 -14.00 8.52
N PHE A 438 27.70 -14.67 9.45
CA PHE A 438 27.82 -16.12 9.72
C PHE A 438 26.72 -16.96 9.10
N ILE A 439 25.81 -16.35 8.31
CA ILE A 439 24.79 -17.10 7.55
C ILE A 439 25.49 -18.07 6.61
N LYS A 440 25.18 -19.38 6.73
CA LYS A 440 25.82 -20.46 5.93
C LYS A 440 25.46 -20.36 4.46
N ASP A 441 24.18 -20.07 4.14
CA ASP A 441 23.72 -19.91 2.75
C ASP A 441 24.39 -18.68 2.11
N PRO A 442 25.20 -18.84 1.05
CA PRO A 442 25.94 -17.72 0.44
C PRO A 442 25.02 -16.67 -0.18
N PHE A 443 23.88 -17.09 -0.76
CA PHE A 443 22.91 -16.16 -1.34
C PHE A 443 22.24 -15.33 -0.24
N LYS A 444 21.70 -16.00 0.78
CA LYS A 444 21.02 -15.32 1.90
C LYS A 444 22.00 -14.39 2.64
N ARG A 445 23.24 -14.82 2.85
CA ARG A 445 24.28 -13.96 3.45
C ARG A 445 24.54 -12.70 2.63
N ARG A 446 24.75 -12.83 1.31
CA ARG A 446 24.94 -11.69 0.40
C ARG A 446 23.74 -10.76 0.42
N TYR A 447 22.54 -11.32 0.39
CA TYR A 447 21.30 -10.59 0.44
C TYR A 447 21.16 -9.77 1.74
N MET A 448 21.34 -10.39 2.91
CA MET A 448 21.23 -9.72 4.21
C MET A 448 22.31 -8.64 4.41
N LEU A 449 23.53 -8.88 3.97
CA LEU A 449 24.60 -7.87 3.96
C LEU A 449 24.29 -6.75 2.96
N GLY A 450 23.63 -7.05 1.86
CA GLY A 450 23.10 -6.06 0.91
C GLY A 450 22.05 -5.15 1.54
N CYS A 451 21.09 -5.71 2.27
CA CYS A 451 20.10 -4.95 3.04
C CYS A 451 20.76 -4.01 4.06
N LEU A 452 21.75 -4.52 4.80
CA LEU A 452 22.49 -3.72 5.78
C LEU A 452 23.24 -2.56 5.11
N ARG A 453 23.90 -2.80 3.97
CA ARG A 453 24.57 -1.74 3.20
C ARG A 453 23.58 -0.72 2.66
N ALA A 454 22.42 -1.15 2.20
CA ALA A 454 21.36 -0.27 1.74
C ALA A 454 20.94 0.67 2.87
N PHE A 455 20.66 0.12 4.04
CA PHE A 455 20.32 0.90 5.24
C PHE A 455 21.41 1.93 5.61
N MET A 456 22.69 1.54 5.54
CA MET A 456 23.81 2.43 5.90
C MET A 456 24.14 3.50 4.86
N LYS A 457 23.86 3.26 3.58
CA LYS A 457 24.26 4.14 2.46
C LYS A 457 23.19 5.16 2.08
N THR A 458 21.95 4.92 2.42
CA THR A 458 20.87 5.76 1.94
C THR A 458 20.83 7.08 2.71
N THR A 459 20.67 8.18 1.97
CA THR A 459 20.22 9.48 2.49
C THR A 459 18.96 9.34 3.34
N VAL A 460 18.26 8.20 3.23
CA VAL A 460 17.13 7.81 4.07
C VAL A 460 17.53 7.65 5.52
N THR A 461 18.75 7.20 5.85
CA THR A 461 19.19 7.23 7.25
C THR A 461 19.17 8.68 7.77
N ARG A 462 19.58 9.64 6.97
CA ARG A 462 19.45 11.05 7.32
C ARG A 462 17.99 11.51 7.29
N ARG A 463 17.22 11.18 6.25
CA ARG A 463 15.79 11.54 6.15
C ARG A 463 14.91 10.80 7.14
N PHE A 464 15.19 9.54 7.46
CA PHE A 464 14.51 8.76 8.50
C PHE A 464 14.76 9.38 9.90
N TYR A 465 15.95 9.90 10.13
CA TYR A 465 16.29 10.62 11.36
C TYR A 465 15.92 12.12 11.29
N ASP A 466 15.70 12.69 10.10
CA ASP A 466 15.20 14.06 9.89
C ASP A 466 13.66 14.15 9.97
N LEU A 467 12.94 13.04 9.99
CA LEU A 467 11.48 13.01 10.20
C LEU A 467 11.03 13.48 11.60
N GLY A 468 11.96 13.59 12.49
CA GLY A 468 11.93 14.40 13.68
C GLY A 468 13.39 14.75 13.93
N ARG A 469 13.71 16.00 14.05
CA ARG A 469 15.07 16.45 14.30
C ARG A 469 15.64 15.71 15.51
N ILE A 470 16.22 14.53 15.24
CA ILE A 470 16.86 13.71 16.26
C ILE A 470 18.23 14.34 16.52
N HIS A 471 18.36 15.03 17.61
CA HIS A 471 19.61 15.60 18.05
C HIS A 471 20.25 14.68 19.09
N MET A 472 21.48 14.26 18.80
CA MET A 472 22.33 13.66 19.81
C MET A 472 23.00 14.79 20.59
N ARG A 473 22.50 15.08 21.80
CA ARG A 473 23.23 15.90 22.79
C ARG A 473 23.88 14.98 23.81
N GLY A 474 25.15 14.68 23.59
CA GLY A 474 25.87 13.72 24.43
C GLY A 474 25.33 12.30 24.31
N ALA A 475 25.02 11.65 25.42
CA ALA A 475 24.42 10.32 25.44
C ALA A 475 22.88 10.34 25.43
N GLN A 476 22.26 11.52 25.38
CA GLN A 476 20.79 11.64 25.37
C GLN A 476 20.31 11.92 23.95
N LEU A 477 19.30 11.14 23.56
CA LEU A 477 18.57 11.31 22.31
C LEU A 477 17.46 12.34 22.54
N GLU A 478 17.61 13.54 22.01
CA GLU A 478 16.53 14.53 21.98
C GLU A 478 15.81 14.40 20.65
N ILE A 479 14.51 14.15 20.71
CA ILE A 479 13.63 14.02 19.55
C ILE A 479 12.74 15.26 19.49
N ASP A 480 12.97 16.10 18.49
CA ASP A 480 12.04 17.14 18.10
C ASP A 480 11.18 16.59 16.95
N LEU A 481 9.94 16.23 17.23
CA LEU A 481 9.00 15.71 16.23
C LEU A 481 8.55 16.78 15.23
N GLY A 482 9.00 18.03 15.40
CA GLY A 482 8.88 19.11 14.41
C GLY A 482 7.46 19.28 13.87
N PHE A 483 6.44 19.28 14.75
CA PHE A 483 5.06 19.49 14.32
C PHE A 483 4.89 20.94 13.91
N ASP A 484 4.33 21.13 12.75
CA ASP A 484 3.69 22.40 12.43
C ASP A 484 2.39 22.47 13.26
N GLU A 485 2.49 23.13 14.43
CA GLU A 485 1.34 23.29 15.35
C GLU A 485 0.15 23.97 14.66
N SER A 486 0.39 24.73 13.59
CA SER A 486 -0.66 25.35 12.77
C SER A 486 -1.57 24.31 12.07
N ARG A 487 -1.12 23.06 11.98
CA ARG A 487 -1.87 21.93 11.41
C ARG A 487 -2.46 20.98 12.47
N VAL A 488 -2.28 21.26 13.73
CA VAL A 488 -3.01 20.58 14.81
C VAL A 488 -4.46 21.02 14.74
N LEU A 489 -5.36 20.12 14.38
CA LEU A 489 -6.77 20.44 14.27
C LEU A 489 -7.35 20.81 15.64
N THR A 490 -8.07 21.92 15.71
CA THR A 490 -8.82 22.30 16.92
C THR A 490 -9.96 21.31 17.18
N PRO A 491 -10.49 21.22 18.42
CA PRO A 491 -11.67 20.40 18.72
C PRO A 491 -12.85 20.69 17.78
N GLU A 492 -13.03 21.95 17.34
CA GLU A 492 -14.08 22.37 16.41
C GLU A 492 -13.80 21.81 14.99
N GLN A 493 -12.55 21.82 14.54
CA GLN A 493 -12.16 21.21 13.27
C GLN A 493 -12.34 19.69 13.32
N ILE A 494 -12.07 19.05 14.47
CA ILE A 494 -12.33 17.63 14.69
C ILE A 494 -13.84 17.34 14.62
N ALA A 495 -14.65 18.14 15.29
CA ALA A 495 -16.11 18.01 15.25
C ALA A 495 -16.65 18.22 13.83
N ALA A 496 -16.13 19.23 13.12
CA ALA A 496 -16.47 19.48 11.71
C ALA A 496 -16.03 18.33 10.79
N MET A 497 -14.89 17.67 11.05
CA MET A 497 -14.49 16.48 10.33
C MET A 497 -15.39 15.28 10.64
N LYS A 498 -15.85 15.13 11.89
CA LYS A 498 -16.85 14.12 12.27
C LYS A 498 -18.18 14.36 11.53
N GLN A 499 -18.63 15.61 11.44
CA GLN A 499 -19.81 15.98 10.64
C GLN A 499 -19.57 15.78 9.13
N ARG A 500 -18.39 16.10 8.61
CA ARG A 500 -18.00 15.83 7.22
C ARG A 500 -17.84 14.35 6.95
N LYS A 501 -17.63 13.50 7.96
CA LYS A 501 -17.65 12.04 7.82
C LYS A 501 -19.02 11.55 7.38
N GLU A 502 -20.11 12.16 7.83
CA GLU A 502 -21.45 11.90 7.29
C GLU A 502 -21.59 12.37 5.83
N MET A 503 -20.82 13.38 5.41
CA MET A 503 -20.81 13.91 4.04
C MET A 503 -19.74 13.28 3.11
N ASN A 504 -18.65 12.73 3.64
CA ASN A 504 -17.46 12.34 2.87
C ASN A 504 -17.09 10.86 2.95
N ALA A 505 -17.56 10.16 3.96
CA ALA A 505 -17.38 8.73 4.00
C ALA A 505 -18.50 8.11 3.17
N ASP A 506 -18.25 7.88 1.91
CA ASP A 506 -18.99 6.83 1.23
C ASP A 506 -18.57 5.50 1.88
N THR A 507 -19.12 5.28 3.10
CA THR A 507 -19.02 4.00 3.80
C THR A 507 -19.63 2.88 2.94
N THR A 508 -20.42 3.25 1.93
CA THR A 508 -20.99 2.35 0.93
C THR A 508 -19.99 2.00 -0.16
N PHE A 509 -18.89 2.75 -0.35
CA PHE A 509 -17.87 2.37 -1.33
C PHE A 509 -17.27 0.99 -1.00
N GLY A 510 -17.26 0.61 0.25
CA GLY A 510 -16.82 -0.71 0.71
C GLY A 510 -17.88 -1.80 0.72
N GLY A 511 -19.20 -1.50 0.51
CA GLY A 511 -20.28 -2.49 0.51
C GLY A 511 -20.18 -3.56 1.61
N ALA A 512 -21.04 -4.54 1.63
CA ALA A 512 -20.91 -5.73 2.50
C ALA A 512 -19.50 -6.38 2.40
N ALA A 513 -19.11 -7.11 3.45
CA ALA A 513 -17.86 -7.85 3.53
C ALA A 513 -17.41 -8.42 2.18
N PRO A 514 -16.10 -8.41 1.85
CA PRO A 514 -15.61 -8.77 0.52
C PRO A 514 -16.15 -10.14 0.12
N GLY A 515 -16.90 -10.19 -0.97
CA GLY A 515 -17.35 -11.45 -1.54
C GLY A 515 -16.11 -12.23 -1.98
N ILE A 516 -16.01 -13.48 -1.53
CA ILE A 516 -15.06 -14.44 -2.09
C ILE A 516 -15.78 -15.13 -3.25
N ASP A 517 -15.07 -15.32 -4.37
CA ASP A 517 -15.60 -16.11 -5.48
C ASP A 517 -16.06 -17.49 -4.96
N PRO A 518 -17.27 -17.96 -5.31
CA PRO A 518 -17.76 -19.27 -4.86
C PRO A 518 -16.80 -20.43 -5.13
N GLU A 519 -16.00 -20.38 -6.19
CA GLU A 519 -14.94 -21.37 -6.42
C GLU A 519 -13.81 -21.28 -5.40
N GLU A 520 -13.52 -20.09 -4.90
CA GLU A 520 -12.49 -19.87 -3.88
C GLU A 520 -12.99 -20.21 -2.46
N ILE A 521 -14.28 -20.08 -2.19
CA ILE A 521 -14.90 -20.58 -0.94
C ILE A 521 -14.74 -22.09 -0.81
N LYS A 522 -14.90 -22.86 -1.89
CA LYS A 522 -14.68 -24.30 -1.87
C LYS A 522 -13.24 -24.67 -1.51
N ILE A 523 -12.27 -23.88 -1.96
CA ILE A 523 -10.85 -24.08 -1.65
C ILE A 523 -10.55 -23.79 -0.17
N GLN A 524 -11.25 -22.84 0.44
CA GLN A 524 -11.11 -22.52 1.87
C GLN A 524 -11.80 -23.56 2.76
N ALA A 525 -12.91 -24.16 2.32
CA ALA A 525 -13.60 -25.23 3.03
C ALA A 525 -12.76 -26.53 3.11
N GLU A 526 -11.81 -26.71 2.21
CA GLU A 526 -10.81 -27.79 2.23
C GLU A 526 -9.59 -27.46 3.12
N ASN A 527 -9.63 -26.36 3.91
CA ASN A 527 -8.52 -25.95 4.78
C ASN A 527 -8.38 -26.91 5.97
N PRO A 528 -7.27 -27.67 6.10
CA PRO A 528 -7.10 -28.66 7.17
C PRO A 528 -6.97 -28.04 8.58
N LEU A 529 -6.84 -26.72 8.71
CA LEU A 529 -6.71 -26.04 9.99
C LEU A 529 -8.05 -25.67 10.63
N ASN A 530 -9.19 -25.91 9.96
CA ASN A 530 -10.56 -25.71 10.50
C ASN A 530 -10.71 -24.41 11.33
N LEU A 531 -10.05 -23.34 10.93
CA LEU A 531 -10.25 -22.02 11.54
C LEU A 531 -11.59 -21.50 11.03
N PRO A 532 -12.58 -21.24 11.90
CA PRO A 532 -13.84 -20.68 11.47
C PRO A 532 -13.57 -19.32 10.85
N LEU A 533 -13.74 -19.22 9.55
CA LEU A 533 -13.96 -17.93 8.91
C LEU A 533 -15.36 -17.52 9.36
N GLU A 534 -15.48 -16.75 10.42
CA GLU A 534 -16.66 -15.95 10.62
C GLU A 534 -16.71 -14.92 9.47
N VAL A 535 -17.20 -15.39 8.33
CA VAL A 535 -17.80 -14.50 7.35
C VAL A 535 -19.00 -13.93 8.08
N ALA A 536 -18.93 -12.67 8.50
CA ALA A 536 -20.07 -11.94 8.98
C ALA A 536 -21.07 -11.88 7.80
N VAL A 537 -21.85 -12.91 7.65
CA VAL A 537 -23.05 -12.89 6.82
C VAL A 537 -23.99 -11.94 7.54
N ASN A 538 -24.10 -10.74 7.01
CA ASN A 538 -25.03 -9.74 7.52
C ASN A 538 -26.43 -10.24 7.17
N GLU A 539 -27.07 -10.99 8.07
CA GLU A 539 -28.43 -11.52 7.93
C GLU A 539 -29.50 -10.42 7.83
N ASN A 540 -29.12 -9.15 7.91
CA ASN A 540 -30.03 -8.00 7.82
C ASN A 540 -30.30 -7.48 6.40
N ALA A 541 -29.86 -8.17 5.35
CA ALA A 541 -30.10 -7.74 3.96
C ALA A 541 -31.47 -8.20 3.38
N HIS A 542 -32.30 -8.90 4.14
CA HIS A 542 -33.60 -9.42 3.69
C HIS A 542 -34.77 -9.01 4.60
N ALA A 543 -34.92 -7.72 4.87
CA ALA A 543 -36.16 -7.21 5.46
C ALA A 543 -36.58 -5.87 4.81
N ALA A 544 -36.67 -5.85 3.49
CA ALA A 544 -37.47 -4.86 2.80
C ALA A 544 -38.86 -5.46 2.56
N THR A 545 -39.75 -5.21 3.49
CA THR A 545 -41.18 -5.55 3.37
C THR A 545 -41.79 -4.77 2.20
N PRO A 546 -42.53 -5.42 1.26
CA PRO A 546 -43.19 -4.69 0.19
C PRO A 546 -44.31 -3.83 0.77
N ALA A 547 -44.37 -2.57 0.42
CA ALA A 547 -45.43 -1.64 0.73
C ALA A 547 -46.76 -2.18 0.13
N LYS A 548 -47.80 -2.29 0.98
CA LYS A 548 -49.18 -2.59 0.54
C LYS A 548 -49.71 -1.41 -0.29
N PRO A 549 -50.42 -1.67 -1.39
CA PRO A 549 -51.12 -0.61 -2.13
C PRO A 549 -52.29 -0.09 -1.30
N ALA A 550 -52.38 1.22 -1.25
CA ALA A 550 -53.54 1.92 -0.66
C ALA A 550 -54.77 1.70 -1.54
N SER A 551 -55.84 1.22 -0.91
CA SER A 551 -57.22 1.27 -1.43
C SER A 551 -57.86 2.61 -1.17
#